data_d8a7937aebaffa3b19c4fb3258a1d197
#
_entry.id   d8a7937aebaffa3b19c4fb3258a1d197
#
_cell.length_a   1.000
_cell.length_b   1.000
_cell.length_c   1.000
_cell.angle_alpha   90.00
_cell.angle_beta   90.00
_cell.angle_gamma   90.00
#
_symmetry.space_group_name_H-M   'P 1'
#
loop_
_entity.id
_entity.type
_entity.pdbx_description
1 polymer ?
#
loop_
_entity_poly.entity_id
_entity_poly.type
_entity_poly.pdbx_seq_one_letter_code
_entity_poly.pdbx_strand_id
1 'polypeptide(L)'
;FADRYPHMLSGGQRKRVALAQMLIRNPQILLMDEPFGPLDAQTRQIMGNLLLELWAQDRKAVMFVTHDLEEAIALADRVVVMSAGPAARIVGDYPVSLPRPRDIAEIRLDPAFHDIHKAIWATLRVEVQKAYAQGEGGKA
;
A
#
# COMPACT_ATOMS: atom_id res chain seq x y z
N PHE A 1 -9.04 19.54 17.62
CA PHE A 1 -9.55 19.21 16.28
C PHE A 1 -11.03 18.82 16.25
N ALA A 2 -11.62 18.45 17.37
CA ALA A 2 -13.02 18.03 17.46
C ALA A 2 -14.03 19.07 16.91
N ASP A 3 -13.68 20.35 17.02
CA ASP A 3 -14.54 21.48 16.60
C ASP A 3 -14.21 22.02 15.19
N ARG A 4 -13.38 21.31 14.42
CA ARG A 4 -13.00 21.74 13.07
C ARG A 4 -13.80 21.01 12.00
N TYR A 5 -14.28 21.78 11.03
CA TYR A 5 -14.91 21.19 9.83
C TYR A 5 -13.88 20.54 8.90
N PRO A 6 -14.27 19.54 8.08
CA PRO A 6 -13.34 18.82 7.19
C PRO A 6 -12.53 19.73 6.26
N HIS A 7 -13.09 20.85 5.79
CA HIS A 7 -12.38 21.80 4.93
C HIS A 7 -11.28 22.59 5.66
N MET A 8 -11.28 22.62 6.99
CA MET A 8 -10.26 23.26 7.82
C MET A 8 -9.06 22.34 8.11
N LEU A 9 -9.13 21.09 7.70
CA LEU A 9 -8.09 20.10 7.93
C LEU A 9 -7.13 20.06 6.75
N SER A 10 -5.83 19.86 7.03
CA SER A 10 -4.86 19.55 6.00
C SER A 10 -5.17 18.20 5.33
N GLY A 11 -4.62 17.95 4.14
CA GLY A 11 -4.80 16.66 3.45
C GLY A 11 -4.44 15.45 4.32
N GLY A 12 -3.31 15.52 5.04
CA GLY A 12 -2.89 14.47 5.96
C GLY A 12 -3.82 14.31 7.17
N GLN A 13 -4.33 15.42 7.72
CA GLN A 13 -5.31 15.37 8.81
C GLN A 13 -6.62 14.72 8.36
N ARG A 14 -7.14 15.08 7.18
CA ARG A 14 -8.34 14.44 6.61
C ARG A 14 -8.16 12.94 6.43
N LYS A 15 -6.99 12.48 5.93
CA LYS A 15 -6.70 11.05 5.76
C LYS A 15 -6.66 10.32 7.10
N ARG A 16 -6.06 10.91 8.14
CA ARG A 16 -6.06 10.32 9.50
C ARG A 16 -7.47 10.22 10.07
N VAL A 17 -8.29 11.23 9.88
CA VAL A 17 -9.71 11.20 10.30
C VAL A 17 -10.47 10.12 9.55
N ALA A 18 -10.28 9.99 8.24
CA ALA A 18 -10.91 8.93 7.43
C ALA A 18 -10.52 7.53 7.89
N LEU A 19 -9.21 7.31 8.19
CA LEU A 19 -8.74 6.06 8.75
C LEU A 19 -9.37 5.77 10.12
N ALA A 20 -9.42 6.77 11.00
CA ALA A 20 -10.06 6.64 12.31
C ALA A 20 -11.55 6.31 12.20
N GLN A 21 -12.29 6.96 11.29
CA GLN A 21 -13.70 6.68 11.03
C GLN A 21 -13.93 5.25 10.53
N MET A 22 -13.03 4.74 9.71
CA MET A 22 -13.10 3.37 9.21
C MET A 22 -12.87 2.36 10.34
N LEU A 23 -11.88 2.61 11.21
CA LEU A 23 -11.52 1.74 12.33
C LEU A 23 -12.57 1.73 13.45
N ILE A 24 -13.21 2.86 13.75
CA ILE A 24 -14.28 2.97 14.77
C ILE A 24 -15.45 2.02 14.45
N ARG A 25 -15.74 1.77 13.18
CA ARG A 25 -16.79 0.84 12.75
C ARG A 25 -16.48 -0.62 13.06
N ASN A 26 -15.26 -0.89 13.46
CA ASN A 26 -14.77 -2.22 13.79
C ASN A 26 -15.09 -3.30 12.72
N PRO A 27 -14.79 -3.05 11.42
CA PRO A 27 -15.08 -4.01 10.36
C PRO A 27 -14.15 -5.22 10.46
N GLN A 28 -14.59 -6.37 10.00
CA GLN A 28 -13.75 -7.58 9.93
C GLN A 28 -12.77 -7.53 8.75
N ILE A 29 -13.11 -6.80 7.69
CA ILE A 29 -12.29 -6.63 6.49
C ILE A 29 -12.15 -5.14 6.21
N LEU A 30 -10.91 -4.69 6.02
CA LEU A 30 -10.57 -3.33 5.60
C LEU A 30 -10.19 -3.33 4.12
N LEU A 31 -10.87 -2.51 3.32
CA LEU A 31 -10.53 -2.28 1.92
C LEU A 31 -9.96 -0.88 1.78
N MET A 32 -8.72 -0.77 1.33
CA MET A 32 -8.00 0.50 1.18
C MET A 32 -7.48 0.63 -0.24
N ASP A 33 -7.89 1.69 -0.92
CA ASP A 33 -7.45 2.02 -2.27
C ASP A 33 -6.61 3.30 -2.25
N GLU A 34 -5.30 3.16 -2.53
CA GLU A 34 -4.31 4.24 -2.51
C GLU A 34 -4.42 5.16 -1.27
N PRO A 35 -4.52 4.61 -0.04
CA PRO A 35 -4.87 5.43 1.12
C PRO A 35 -3.80 6.47 1.47
N PHE A 36 -2.55 6.24 1.09
CA PHE A 36 -1.41 7.11 1.39
C PHE A 36 -0.88 7.86 0.17
N GLY A 37 -1.45 7.67 -1.02
CA GLY A 37 -1.01 8.29 -2.27
C GLY A 37 -0.77 9.82 -2.20
N PRO A 38 -1.70 10.63 -1.64
CA PRO A 38 -1.53 12.08 -1.56
C PRO A 38 -0.57 12.57 -0.47
N LEU A 39 0.03 11.69 0.31
CA LEU A 39 0.90 12.05 1.44
C LEU A 39 2.36 12.18 0.99
N ASP A 40 3.10 13.12 1.61
CA ASP A 40 4.54 13.17 1.52
C ASP A 40 5.19 11.93 2.16
N ALA A 41 6.46 11.67 1.82
CA ALA A 41 7.17 10.46 2.22
C ALA A 41 7.20 10.25 3.75
N GLN A 42 7.44 11.32 4.52
CA GLN A 42 7.52 11.23 5.98
C GLN A 42 6.15 10.94 6.59
N THR A 43 5.11 11.64 6.14
CA THR A 43 3.73 11.43 6.61
C THR A 43 3.26 10.02 6.24
N ARG A 44 3.60 9.53 5.05
CA ARG A 44 3.29 8.17 4.58
C ARG A 44 3.89 7.11 5.50
N GLN A 45 5.15 7.26 5.88
CA GLN A 45 5.83 6.36 6.82
C GLN A 45 5.15 6.35 8.19
N ILE A 46 4.83 7.52 8.75
CA ILE A 46 4.13 7.65 10.03
C ILE A 46 2.76 6.95 9.97
N MET A 47 2.01 7.17 8.89
CA MET A 47 0.68 6.57 8.72
C MET A 47 0.75 5.06 8.52
N GLY A 48 1.76 4.56 7.81
CA GLY A 48 1.98 3.14 7.64
C GLY A 48 2.35 2.45 8.96
N ASN A 49 3.24 3.03 9.77
CA ASN A 49 3.55 2.51 11.09
C ASN A 49 2.31 2.50 12.01
N LEU A 50 1.51 3.57 11.98
CA LEU A 50 0.25 3.62 12.73
C LEU A 50 -0.71 2.50 12.29
N LEU A 51 -0.83 2.24 10.99
CA LEU A 51 -1.65 1.14 10.47
C LEU A 51 -1.16 -0.22 10.97
N LEU A 52 0.16 -0.45 10.97
CA LEU A 52 0.76 -1.68 11.49
C LEU A 52 0.49 -1.87 12.99
N GLU A 53 0.60 -0.82 13.79
CA GLU A 53 0.31 -0.85 15.24
C GLU A 53 -1.17 -1.19 15.49
N LEU A 54 -2.09 -0.52 14.79
CA LEU A 54 -3.52 -0.76 14.93
C LEU A 54 -3.92 -2.16 14.46
N TRP A 55 -3.32 -2.64 13.36
CA TRP A 55 -3.53 -4.01 12.90
C TRP A 55 -3.01 -5.05 13.90
N ALA A 56 -1.90 -4.79 14.59
CA ALA A 56 -1.34 -5.71 15.58
C ALA A 56 -2.25 -5.91 16.80
N GLN A 57 -3.06 -4.90 17.14
CA GLN A 57 -4.02 -4.97 18.25
C GLN A 57 -5.24 -5.84 17.91
N ASP A 58 -5.69 -5.77 16.66
CA ASP A 58 -6.88 -6.49 16.20
C ASP A 58 -6.66 -6.92 14.73
N ARG A 59 -6.09 -8.12 14.58
CA ARG A 59 -5.62 -8.69 13.30
C ARG A 59 -6.74 -8.94 12.30
N LYS A 60 -7.26 -7.87 11.72
CA LYS A 60 -8.28 -7.91 10.67
C LYS A 60 -7.69 -8.30 9.33
N ALA A 61 -8.53 -8.80 8.45
CA ALA A 61 -8.17 -8.94 7.05
C ALA A 61 -8.11 -7.54 6.41
N VAL A 62 -7.00 -7.26 5.71
CA VAL A 62 -6.79 -5.98 5.02
C VAL A 62 -6.48 -6.26 3.55
N MET A 63 -7.23 -5.65 2.65
CA MET A 63 -6.89 -5.53 1.25
C MET A 63 -6.41 -4.10 1.00
N PHE A 64 -5.17 -3.97 0.61
CA PHE A 64 -4.50 -2.70 0.41
C PHE A 64 -4.03 -2.57 -1.04
N VAL A 65 -4.59 -1.63 -1.78
CA VAL A 65 -4.20 -1.33 -3.16
C VAL A 65 -3.23 -0.16 -3.16
N THR A 66 -2.09 -0.32 -3.80
CA THR A 66 -1.08 0.72 -3.96
C THR A 66 -0.26 0.49 -5.24
N HIS A 67 0.30 1.55 -5.79
CA HIS A 67 1.32 1.49 -6.85
C HIS A 67 2.75 1.55 -6.30
N ASP A 68 2.91 1.72 -4.98
CA ASP A 68 4.22 1.76 -4.31
C ASP A 68 4.61 0.36 -3.84
N LEU A 69 5.61 -0.22 -4.50
CA LEU A 69 6.07 -1.58 -4.20
C LEU A 69 6.68 -1.71 -2.81
N GLU A 70 7.41 -0.68 -2.34
CA GLU A 70 8.01 -0.70 -1.01
C GLU A 70 6.95 -0.67 0.08
N GLU A 71 5.89 0.12 -0.13
CA GLU A 71 4.74 0.19 0.75
C GLU A 71 4.03 -1.17 0.82
N ALA A 72 3.77 -1.80 -0.34
CA ALA A 72 3.15 -3.11 -0.41
C ALA A 72 3.95 -4.15 0.39
N ILE A 73 5.27 -4.23 0.22
CA ILE A 73 6.14 -5.19 0.92
C ILE A 73 6.21 -4.88 2.43
N ALA A 74 6.34 -3.61 2.80
CA ALA A 74 6.45 -3.23 4.21
C ALA A 74 5.19 -3.56 5.02
N LEU A 75 4.01 -3.41 4.43
CA LEU A 75 2.73 -3.55 5.12
C LEU A 75 2.16 -4.97 5.07
N ALA A 76 2.25 -5.64 3.91
CA ALA A 76 1.49 -6.86 3.65
C ALA A 76 2.19 -8.16 4.09
N ASP A 77 1.41 -9.22 4.26
CA ASP A 77 1.91 -10.59 4.40
C ASP A 77 1.93 -11.33 3.05
N ARG A 78 1.28 -10.72 2.04
CA ARG A 78 1.19 -11.26 0.68
C ARG A 78 1.01 -10.11 -0.30
N VAL A 79 1.80 -10.09 -1.36
CA VAL A 79 1.72 -9.10 -2.44
C VAL A 79 1.26 -9.77 -3.72
N VAL A 80 0.19 -9.24 -4.31
CA VAL A 80 -0.37 -9.72 -5.57
C VAL A 80 -0.13 -8.67 -6.65
N VAL A 81 0.46 -9.07 -7.77
CA VAL A 81 0.72 -8.20 -8.91
C VAL A 81 -0.34 -8.41 -9.98
N MET A 82 -0.95 -7.31 -10.41
CA MET A 82 -1.94 -7.29 -11.49
C MET A 82 -1.29 -6.97 -12.82
N SER A 83 -1.78 -7.57 -13.91
CA SER A 83 -1.32 -7.26 -15.26
C SER A 83 -1.76 -5.87 -15.71
N ALA A 84 -1.05 -5.31 -16.69
CA ALA A 84 -1.50 -4.16 -17.45
C ALA A 84 -2.71 -4.49 -18.33
N GLY A 85 -3.46 -3.43 -18.68
CA GLY A 85 -4.53 -3.49 -19.70
C GLY A 85 -5.95 -3.69 -19.14
N PRO A 86 -6.97 -3.61 -20.03
CA PRO A 86 -8.37 -3.53 -19.64
C PRO A 86 -8.92 -4.84 -19.05
N ALA A 87 -8.29 -5.98 -19.32
CA ALA A 87 -8.64 -7.29 -18.75
C ALA A 87 -7.57 -7.72 -17.72
N ALA A 88 -7.37 -6.89 -16.69
CA ALA A 88 -6.36 -7.14 -15.68
C ALA A 88 -6.57 -8.50 -14.99
N ARG A 89 -5.47 -9.23 -14.82
CA ARG A 89 -5.42 -10.52 -14.14
C ARG A 89 -4.23 -10.61 -13.21
N ILE A 90 -4.26 -11.52 -12.28
CA ILE A 90 -3.13 -11.79 -11.39
C ILE A 90 -1.99 -12.40 -12.23
N VAL A 91 -0.81 -11.79 -12.18
CA VAL A 91 0.40 -12.24 -12.87
C VAL A 91 1.53 -12.58 -11.92
N GLY A 92 1.39 -12.26 -10.64
CA GLY A 92 2.33 -12.63 -9.59
C GLY A 92 1.64 -12.69 -8.24
N ASP A 93 2.12 -13.58 -7.38
CA ASP A 93 1.62 -13.81 -6.03
C ASP A 93 2.80 -14.18 -5.13
N TYR A 94 3.13 -13.29 -4.21
CA TYR A 94 4.36 -13.33 -3.44
C TYR A 94 4.05 -13.31 -1.94
N PRO A 95 4.42 -14.36 -1.19
CA PRO A 95 4.40 -14.30 0.26
C PRO A 95 5.49 -13.35 0.77
N VAL A 96 5.17 -12.58 1.79
CA VAL A 96 6.09 -11.65 2.45
C VAL A 96 6.41 -12.19 3.83
N SER A 97 7.46 -12.99 3.95
CA SER A 97 7.88 -13.65 5.19
C SER A 97 8.79 -12.78 6.05
N LEU A 98 8.57 -11.46 6.06
CA LEU A 98 9.30 -10.54 6.92
C LEU A 98 8.77 -10.60 8.35
N PRO A 99 9.64 -10.50 9.38
CA PRO A 99 9.22 -10.59 10.78
C PRO A 99 8.29 -9.45 11.17
N ARG A 100 7.47 -9.69 12.18
CA ARG A 100 6.63 -8.68 12.84
C ARG A 100 7.01 -8.58 14.33
N PRO A 101 6.88 -7.42 14.99
CA PRO A 101 6.38 -6.16 14.45
C PRO A 101 7.33 -5.53 13.44
N ARG A 102 6.81 -4.75 12.50
CA ARG A 102 7.60 -4.04 11.49
C ARG A 102 7.59 -2.54 11.75
N ASP A 103 8.73 -1.90 11.53
CA ASP A 103 8.85 -0.44 11.31
C ASP A 103 9.21 -0.22 9.85
N ILE A 104 8.52 0.69 9.17
CA ILE A 104 8.66 0.90 7.72
C ILE A 104 10.06 1.38 7.33
N ALA A 105 10.70 2.19 8.17
CA ALA A 105 12.07 2.64 7.89
C ALA A 105 13.08 1.51 8.07
N GLU A 106 12.97 0.77 9.17
CA GLU A 106 13.90 -0.28 9.54
C GLU A 106 13.78 -1.51 8.64
N ILE A 107 12.54 -1.92 8.29
CA ILE A 107 12.32 -3.13 7.48
C ILE A 107 12.90 -3.01 6.06
N ARG A 108 13.02 -1.78 5.53
CA ARG A 108 13.64 -1.51 4.24
C ARG A 108 15.14 -1.80 4.21
N LEU A 109 15.78 -1.85 5.38
CA LEU A 109 17.21 -2.16 5.53
C LEU A 109 17.48 -3.67 5.59
N ASP A 110 16.43 -4.48 5.76
CA ASP A 110 16.55 -5.93 5.83
C ASP A 110 16.91 -6.51 4.44
N PRO A 111 17.96 -7.35 4.34
CA PRO A 111 18.31 -8.04 3.09
C PRO A 111 17.15 -8.83 2.48
N ALA A 112 16.32 -9.47 3.31
CA ALA A 112 15.15 -10.21 2.84
C ALA A 112 14.11 -9.31 2.18
N PHE A 113 13.97 -8.04 2.63
CA PHE A 113 13.13 -7.04 1.96
C PHE A 113 13.60 -6.81 0.53
N HIS A 114 14.91 -6.66 0.33
CA HIS A 114 15.50 -6.44 -0.98
C HIS A 114 15.30 -7.62 -1.93
N ASP A 115 15.38 -8.84 -1.41
CA ASP A 115 15.18 -10.05 -2.23
C ASP A 115 13.73 -10.17 -2.68
N ILE A 116 12.77 -9.91 -1.80
CA ILE A 116 11.35 -9.86 -2.13
C ILE A 116 11.09 -8.75 -3.16
N HIS A 117 11.66 -7.56 -2.93
CA HIS A 117 11.53 -6.42 -3.84
C HIS A 117 12.02 -6.77 -5.25
N LYS A 118 13.20 -7.39 -5.38
CA LYS A 118 13.75 -7.82 -6.68
C LYS A 118 12.83 -8.82 -7.38
N ALA A 119 12.32 -9.80 -6.64
CA ALA A 119 11.44 -10.83 -7.21
C ALA A 119 10.15 -10.22 -7.77
N ILE A 120 9.49 -9.35 -7.01
CA ILE A 120 8.26 -8.68 -7.44
C ILE A 120 8.54 -7.71 -8.58
N TRP A 121 9.63 -6.92 -8.48
CA TRP A 121 10.02 -5.96 -9.51
C TRP A 121 10.28 -6.63 -10.88
N ALA A 122 10.85 -7.82 -10.89
CA ALA A 122 11.07 -8.57 -12.12
C ALA A 122 9.76 -8.82 -12.91
N THR A 123 8.68 -9.15 -12.21
CA THR A 123 7.34 -9.31 -12.81
C THR A 123 6.71 -7.95 -13.16
N LEU A 124 6.73 -7.01 -12.22
CA LEU A 124 6.12 -5.70 -12.39
C LEU A 124 6.72 -4.94 -13.57
N ARG A 125 8.04 -4.99 -13.76
CA ARG A 125 8.74 -4.34 -14.87
C ARG A 125 8.21 -4.79 -16.25
N VAL A 126 7.89 -6.07 -16.40
CA VAL A 126 7.33 -6.60 -17.65
C VAL A 126 5.95 -5.99 -17.92
N GLU A 127 5.12 -5.88 -16.90
CA GLU A 127 3.79 -5.30 -17.04
C GLU A 127 3.83 -3.79 -17.30
N VAL A 128 4.76 -3.08 -16.66
CA VAL A 128 4.99 -1.64 -16.92
C VAL A 128 5.41 -1.42 -18.38
N GLN A 129 6.33 -2.25 -18.91
CA GLN A 129 6.74 -2.15 -20.31
C GLN A 129 5.57 -2.42 -21.29
N LYS A 130 4.72 -3.41 -20.99
CA LYS A 130 3.50 -3.66 -21.79
C LYS A 130 2.53 -2.47 -21.76
N ALA A 131 2.35 -1.85 -20.59
CA ALA A 131 1.47 -0.69 -20.45
C ALA A 131 1.94 0.48 -21.32
N TYR A 132 3.26 0.77 -21.32
CA TYR A 132 3.84 1.81 -22.17
C TYR A 132 3.66 1.50 -23.66
N ALA A 133 3.94 0.27 -24.09
CA ALA A 133 3.77 -0.13 -25.50
C ALA A 133 2.31 -0.01 -25.99
N GLN A 134 1.35 -0.30 -25.11
CA GLN A 134 -0.09 -0.13 -25.43
C GLN A 134 -0.51 1.34 -25.48
N GLY A 135 0.08 2.20 -24.65
CA GLY A 135 -0.19 3.65 -24.64
C GLY A 135 0.33 4.39 -25.87
N GLU A 136 1.43 3.94 -26.48
CA GLU A 136 1.98 4.50 -27.73
C GLU A 136 1.21 4.04 -28.98
N GLY A 137 0.64 2.84 -28.98
CA GLY A 137 -0.16 2.33 -30.09
C GLY A 137 -1.55 2.96 -30.23
N GLY A 138 -2.02 3.73 -29.24
CA GLY A 138 -3.32 4.42 -29.27
C GLY A 138 -3.28 5.86 -29.82
N LYS A 139 -2.14 6.33 -30.31
CA LYS A 139 -1.96 7.69 -30.87
C LYS A 139 -1.68 7.72 -32.38
N ALA A 140 -2.05 6.69 -33.11
CA ALA A 140 -1.98 6.64 -34.57
C ALA A 140 -3.37 6.74 -35.19
#